data_33ab93732f01a4ac14598fe41a3d290a
#
_entry.id   33ab93732f01a4ac14598fe41a3d290a
#
_cell.length_a   1.000
_cell.length_b   1.000
_cell.length_c   1.000
_cell.angle_alpha   90.00
_cell.angle_beta   90.00
_cell.angle_gamma   90.00
#
_symmetry.space_group_name_H-M   'P 1'
#
loop_
_entity.id
_entity.type
_entity.pdbx_description
1 polymer ?
#
loop_
_entity_poly.entity_id
_entity_poly.type
_entity_poly.pdbx_seq_one_letter_code
_entity_poly.pdbx_strand_id
1 'polypeptide(L)'
;MKKIIYTITMALCLMSAFASCKGKDMSMKMNEPRNIRGVISYKRSFGDLNDTHMAAAKRIGIKPLQNREAAERLGGKVMEIKDGDLYQVDSLTHSIPFLVPKAYALLDSIGVNFLDSLESKGLNPNQVIVTSVLRTQDDVKRLRRVNGNASANSVHMFGTTFDISYKRFHKVEDPDGRPMQDVRSDTLKLVLSEVLRDLKKKELCYIKYELKQGCFHITAR
;
A
#
# COMPACT_ATOMS: atom_id res chain seq x y z
N MET A 1 -81.52 -6.40 -11.55
CA MET A 1 -80.88 -5.33 -12.29
C MET A 1 -80.20 -4.31 -11.32
N LYS A 2 -79.26 -4.70 -10.51
CA LYS A 2 -78.55 -3.79 -9.56
C LYS A 2 -77.08 -4.26 -9.26
N LYS A 3 -76.34 -4.84 -10.24
CA LYS A 3 -74.98 -5.32 -10.02
C LYS A 3 -73.96 -4.93 -11.08
N ILE A 4 -74.26 -3.96 -11.97
CA ILE A 4 -73.36 -3.61 -13.08
C ILE A 4 -72.82 -2.16 -12.97
N ILE A 5 -73.15 -1.39 -11.97
CA ILE A 5 -72.75 0.06 -11.88
C ILE A 5 -71.51 0.28 -10.99
N TYR A 6 -71.04 -0.72 -10.21
CA TYR A 6 -69.88 -0.53 -9.30
C TYR A 6 -68.52 -0.88 -9.87
N THR A 7 -68.44 -1.34 -11.12
CA THR A 7 -67.17 -1.80 -11.72
C THR A 7 -66.52 -0.79 -12.66
N ILE A 8 -67.12 0.35 -12.94
CA ILE A 8 -66.58 1.36 -13.90
C ILE A 8 -65.95 2.56 -13.19
N THR A 9 -66.22 2.78 -11.91
CA THR A 9 -65.70 3.94 -11.16
C THR A 9 -64.31 3.67 -10.48
N MET A 10 -63.80 2.43 -10.49
CA MET A 10 -62.51 2.10 -9.89
C MET A 10 -61.36 2.00 -10.88
N ALA A 11 -61.62 2.14 -12.19
CA ALA A 11 -60.61 2.07 -13.24
C ALA A 11 -60.07 3.48 -13.68
N LEU A 12 -60.61 4.57 -13.14
CA LEU A 12 -60.24 5.91 -13.57
C LEU A 12 -59.34 6.68 -12.58
N CYS A 13 -59.02 6.11 -11.42
CA CYS A 13 -58.12 6.73 -10.41
C CYS A 13 -56.71 6.20 -10.37
N LEU A 14 -56.30 5.32 -11.30
CA LEU A 14 -54.94 4.74 -11.34
C LEU A 14 -54.04 5.26 -12.45
N MET A 15 -54.43 6.35 -13.13
CA MET A 15 -53.65 6.93 -14.24
C MET A 15 -53.11 8.35 -13.99
N SER A 16 -52.90 8.76 -12.73
CA SER A 16 -52.34 10.12 -12.48
C SER A 16 -51.18 10.15 -11.47
N ALA A 17 -50.41 9.08 -11.38
CA ALA A 17 -49.19 9.04 -10.52
C ALA A 17 -47.90 8.76 -11.29
N PHE A 18 -47.85 9.04 -12.60
CA PHE A 18 -46.57 9.19 -13.32
C PHE A 18 -46.21 10.66 -13.45
N ALA A 19 -46.18 11.38 -12.33
CA ALA A 19 -45.61 12.71 -12.27
C ALA A 19 -44.09 12.54 -12.08
N SER A 20 -43.40 12.68 -13.19
CA SER A 20 -42.10 13.35 -13.30
C SER A 20 -41.12 13.14 -12.13
N CYS A 21 -40.51 11.95 -12.03
CA CYS A 21 -39.13 11.91 -11.53
C CYS A 21 -38.25 12.62 -12.56
N LYS A 22 -38.10 13.93 -12.46
CA LYS A 22 -36.92 14.61 -12.96
C LYS A 22 -35.74 13.88 -12.34
N GLY A 23 -35.08 13.03 -13.13
CA GLY A 23 -33.79 12.46 -12.79
C GLY A 23 -32.90 13.64 -12.39
N LYS A 24 -32.55 13.72 -11.11
CA LYS A 24 -31.40 14.52 -10.72
C LYS A 24 -30.27 13.97 -11.54
N ASP A 25 -29.82 14.78 -12.49
CA ASP A 25 -28.54 14.58 -13.19
C ASP A 25 -27.47 14.51 -12.08
N MET A 26 -27.17 13.28 -11.64
CA MET A 26 -26.00 13.00 -10.83
C MET A 26 -24.81 12.92 -11.79
N SER A 27 -24.56 14.00 -12.53
CA SER A 27 -23.23 14.23 -13.05
C SER A 27 -22.34 14.30 -11.79
N MET A 28 -21.60 13.21 -11.51
CA MET A 28 -20.49 13.26 -10.58
C MET A 28 -19.64 14.45 -11.03
N LYS A 29 -19.70 15.56 -10.28
CA LYS A 29 -18.68 16.59 -10.39
C LYS A 29 -17.37 15.85 -10.13
N MET A 30 -16.64 15.55 -11.18
CA MET A 30 -15.26 15.10 -11.05
C MET A 30 -14.57 16.20 -10.23
N ASN A 31 -14.21 15.86 -8.99
CA ASN A 31 -13.47 16.78 -8.15
C ASN A 31 -12.21 17.18 -8.90
N GLU A 32 -11.88 18.46 -8.95
CA GLU A 32 -10.61 18.91 -9.52
C GLU A 32 -9.44 18.11 -8.91
N PRO A 33 -8.45 17.73 -9.72
CA PRO A 33 -7.31 16.97 -9.23
C PRO A 33 -6.65 17.66 -8.04
N ARG A 34 -6.40 16.91 -6.97
CA ARG A 34 -5.74 17.45 -5.77
C ARG A 34 -4.27 17.77 -6.05
N ASN A 35 -3.78 18.86 -5.49
CA ASN A 35 -2.38 19.24 -5.60
C ASN A 35 -1.45 18.25 -4.92
N ILE A 36 -0.31 17.98 -5.54
CA ILE A 36 0.78 17.19 -4.96
C ILE A 36 1.58 18.12 -4.05
N ARG A 37 1.67 17.79 -2.77
CA ARG A 37 2.39 18.58 -1.74
C ARG A 37 3.72 17.94 -1.34
N GLY A 38 3.80 16.61 -1.36
CA GLY A 38 4.96 15.85 -0.89
C GLY A 38 5.31 16.13 0.57
N VAL A 39 6.60 16.03 0.87
CA VAL A 39 7.18 16.41 2.17
C VAL A 39 8.32 17.41 1.95
N ILE A 40 8.47 18.36 2.89
CA ILE A 40 9.48 19.43 2.78
C ILE A 40 10.90 18.85 2.80
N SER A 41 11.14 17.83 3.58
CA SER A 41 12.44 17.16 3.68
C SER A 41 12.26 15.69 4.03
N TYR A 42 12.69 14.80 3.13
CA TYR A 42 12.64 13.35 3.36
C TYR A 42 13.44 12.95 4.61
N LYS A 43 14.64 13.48 4.79
CA LYS A 43 15.49 13.18 5.95
C LYS A 43 14.85 13.59 7.27
N ARG A 44 14.17 14.74 7.31
CA ARG A 44 13.49 15.22 8.52
C ARG A 44 12.19 14.46 8.78
N SER A 45 11.39 14.23 7.73
CA SER A 45 10.10 13.57 7.84
C SER A 45 10.23 12.06 8.15
N PHE A 46 11.29 11.43 7.63
CA PHE A 46 11.52 9.99 7.69
C PHE A 46 12.93 9.69 8.22
N GLY A 47 13.21 10.19 9.41
CA GLY A 47 14.50 10.05 10.08
C GLY A 47 14.41 9.29 11.39
N ASP A 48 13.48 8.30 11.50
CA ASP A 48 13.33 7.52 12.72
C ASP A 48 14.61 6.74 13.04
N LEU A 49 14.94 6.67 14.31
CA LEU A 49 16.19 6.05 14.77
C LEU A 49 16.12 4.52 14.69
N ASN A 50 17.23 3.89 14.41
CA ASN A 50 17.33 2.43 14.32
C ASN A 50 16.85 1.73 15.60
N ASP A 51 17.11 2.30 16.78
CA ASP A 51 16.69 1.74 18.07
C ASP A 51 15.15 1.74 18.21
N THR A 52 14.47 2.76 17.66
CA THR A 52 13.00 2.83 17.64
C THR A 52 12.42 1.73 16.77
N HIS A 53 12.98 1.52 15.57
CA HIS A 53 12.63 0.40 14.68
C HIS A 53 12.86 -0.94 15.37
N MET A 54 14.01 -1.12 16.02
CA MET A 54 14.38 -2.35 16.71
C MET A 54 13.44 -2.65 17.89
N ALA A 55 13.09 -1.64 18.69
CA ALA A 55 12.16 -1.78 19.80
C ALA A 55 10.77 -2.25 19.34
N ALA A 56 10.24 -1.65 18.25
CA ALA A 56 8.98 -2.08 17.65
C ALA A 56 9.07 -3.50 17.11
N ALA A 57 10.14 -3.81 16.37
CA ALA A 57 10.35 -5.12 15.78
C ALA A 57 10.40 -6.24 16.83
N LYS A 58 11.10 -6.03 17.94
CA LYS A 58 11.16 -7.00 19.04
C LYS A 58 9.81 -7.18 19.74
N ARG A 59 8.99 -6.15 19.80
CA ARG A 59 7.69 -6.16 20.50
C ARG A 59 6.63 -6.97 19.75
N ILE A 60 6.55 -6.82 18.41
CA ILE A 60 5.45 -7.39 17.61
C ILE A 60 5.91 -8.44 16.60
N GLY A 61 7.22 -8.63 16.45
CA GLY A 61 7.79 -9.53 15.46
C GLY A 61 7.96 -10.97 15.97
N ILE A 62 8.44 -11.82 15.06
CA ILE A 62 8.85 -13.17 15.35
C ILE A 62 10.28 -13.19 15.91
N LYS A 63 10.69 -14.30 16.50
CA LYS A 63 12.12 -14.52 16.81
C LYS A 63 12.90 -14.69 15.50
N PRO A 64 14.15 -14.13 15.41
CA PRO A 64 14.99 -14.30 14.24
C PRO A 64 15.17 -15.76 13.83
N LEU A 65 14.90 -16.04 12.56
CA LEU A 65 15.04 -17.38 11.97
C LEU A 65 16.48 -17.65 11.57
N GLN A 66 16.94 -18.88 11.72
CA GLN A 66 18.28 -19.28 11.31
C GLN A 66 18.41 -19.32 9.78
N ASN A 67 17.46 -19.98 9.09
CA ASN A 67 17.47 -20.23 7.66
C ASN A 67 16.06 -20.04 7.05
N ARG A 68 15.95 -20.17 5.74
CA ARG A 68 14.69 -19.92 5.00
C ARG A 68 13.65 -21.01 5.26
N GLU A 69 14.06 -22.25 5.42
CA GLU A 69 13.18 -23.40 5.68
C GLU A 69 12.45 -23.26 7.04
N ALA A 70 13.02 -22.50 7.97
CA ALA A 70 12.37 -22.23 9.24
C ALA A 70 11.13 -21.32 9.09
N ALA A 71 11.01 -20.54 8.01
CA ALA A 71 9.86 -19.70 7.75
C ALA A 71 8.61 -20.49 7.39
N GLU A 72 8.76 -21.59 6.65
CA GLU A 72 7.66 -22.47 6.25
C GLU A 72 6.96 -23.11 7.46
N ARG A 73 7.67 -23.26 8.56
CA ARG A 73 7.16 -23.86 9.82
C ARG A 73 6.44 -22.86 10.73
N LEU A 74 6.43 -21.57 10.39
CA LEU A 74 5.82 -20.54 11.24
C LEU A 74 4.28 -20.51 11.15
N GLY A 75 3.72 -21.10 10.10
CA GLY A 75 2.26 -21.06 9.86
C GLY A 75 1.70 -19.64 9.88
N GLY A 76 0.55 -19.43 10.50
CA GLY A 76 -0.13 -18.13 10.54
C GLY A 76 0.59 -16.99 11.29
N LYS A 77 1.80 -17.23 11.83
CA LYS A 77 2.61 -16.16 12.44
C LYS A 77 3.20 -15.19 11.41
N VAL A 78 3.31 -15.61 10.17
CA VAL A 78 3.75 -14.81 9.04
C VAL A 78 2.83 -15.04 7.85
N MET A 79 2.70 -14.04 7.00
CA MET A 79 1.93 -14.05 5.76
C MET A 79 2.89 -13.87 4.59
N GLU A 80 2.71 -14.64 3.55
CA GLU A 80 3.48 -14.50 2.32
C GLU A 80 2.96 -13.30 1.52
N ILE A 81 3.86 -12.43 1.06
CA ILE A 81 3.56 -11.36 0.11
C ILE A 81 3.87 -11.83 -1.31
N LYS A 82 3.04 -11.42 -2.27
CA LYS A 82 3.15 -11.76 -3.70
C LYS A 82 2.81 -10.55 -4.54
N ASP A 83 3.18 -10.59 -5.80
CA ASP A 83 2.70 -9.65 -6.80
C ASP A 83 1.17 -9.65 -6.83
N GLY A 84 0.58 -8.46 -6.92
CA GLY A 84 -0.86 -8.31 -6.92
C GLY A 84 -1.28 -6.91 -7.35
N ASP A 85 -2.52 -6.55 -7.05
CA ASP A 85 -3.11 -5.28 -7.47
C ASP A 85 -2.57 -4.07 -6.67
N LEU A 86 -1.98 -4.29 -5.50
CA LEU A 86 -1.55 -3.21 -4.60
C LEU A 86 -0.06 -2.90 -4.68
N TYR A 87 0.77 -3.88 -4.95
CA TYR A 87 2.22 -3.75 -5.01
C TYR A 87 2.85 -4.88 -5.81
N GLN A 88 4.10 -4.68 -6.21
CA GLN A 88 4.96 -5.70 -6.79
C GLN A 88 6.10 -6.04 -5.83
N VAL A 89 6.59 -7.27 -5.89
CA VAL A 89 7.71 -7.75 -5.09
C VAL A 89 8.91 -8.00 -6.00
N ASP A 90 10.00 -7.30 -5.74
CA ASP A 90 11.24 -7.44 -6.50
C ASP A 90 11.90 -8.82 -6.26
N SER A 91 12.87 -9.18 -7.09
CA SER A 91 13.65 -10.39 -6.85
C SER A 91 14.39 -10.31 -5.50
N LEU A 92 13.98 -11.16 -4.54
CA LEU A 92 14.45 -11.14 -3.16
C LEU A 92 15.68 -12.05 -2.98
N THR A 93 16.88 -11.50 -3.25
CA THR A 93 18.14 -12.27 -3.13
C THR A 93 18.56 -12.51 -1.67
N HIS A 94 18.36 -11.52 -0.80
CA HIS A 94 18.80 -11.52 0.61
C HIS A 94 17.64 -11.33 1.60
N SER A 95 16.45 -11.70 1.21
CA SER A 95 15.25 -11.76 2.05
C SER A 95 14.27 -12.77 1.49
N ILE A 96 13.19 -13.06 2.21
CA ILE A 96 12.13 -13.98 1.80
C ILE A 96 10.77 -13.28 1.97
N PRO A 97 9.77 -13.60 1.13
CA PRO A 97 8.53 -12.81 0.98
C PRO A 97 7.54 -13.02 2.13
N PHE A 98 7.97 -12.84 3.38
CA PHE A 98 7.10 -13.03 4.53
C PHE A 98 7.09 -11.80 5.44
N LEU A 99 5.91 -11.47 5.96
CA LEU A 99 5.70 -10.42 6.97
C LEU A 99 4.78 -10.96 8.09
N VAL A 100 4.96 -10.45 9.31
CA VAL A 100 3.95 -10.67 10.36
C VAL A 100 2.64 -9.99 9.97
N PRO A 101 1.45 -10.48 10.43
CA PRO A 101 0.16 -9.97 9.98
C PRO A 101 0.01 -8.44 10.06
N LYS A 102 0.56 -7.82 11.11
CA LYS A 102 0.51 -6.35 11.27
C LYS A 102 1.32 -5.59 10.21
N ALA A 103 2.49 -6.11 9.85
CA ALA A 103 3.32 -5.51 8.80
C ALA A 103 2.74 -5.77 7.40
N TYR A 104 2.13 -6.93 7.19
CA TYR A 104 1.38 -7.25 5.98
C TYR A 104 0.23 -6.24 5.77
N ALA A 105 -0.64 -6.07 6.77
CA ALA A 105 -1.74 -5.10 6.71
C ALA A 105 -1.28 -3.65 6.50
N LEU A 106 -0.11 -3.28 7.04
CA LEU A 106 0.49 -1.97 6.79
C LEU A 106 0.93 -1.83 5.32
N LEU A 107 1.55 -2.86 4.75
CA LEU A 107 1.96 -2.86 3.33
C LEU A 107 0.74 -2.72 2.41
N ASP A 108 -0.33 -3.49 2.65
CA ASP A 108 -1.60 -3.36 1.92
C ASP A 108 -2.17 -1.95 2.04
N SER A 109 -2.17 -1.39 3.26
CA SER A 109 -2.63 -0.01 3.50
C SER A 109 -1.80 1.02 2.72
N ILE A 110 -0.49 0.82 2.57
CA ILE A 110 0.36 1.69 1.75
C ILE A 110 -0.06 1.59 0.28
N GLY A 111 -0.23 0.38 -0.24
CA GLY A 111 -0.64 0.13 -1.62
C GLY A 111 -1.98 0.80 -1.96
N VAL A 112 -3.02 0.53 -1.15
CA VAL A 112 -4.35 1.13 -1.32
C VAL A 112 -4.28 2.67 -1.28
N ASN A 113 -3.71 3.24 -0.22
CA ASN A 113 -3.65 4.70 -0.08
C ASN A 113 -2.78 5.36 -1.18
N PHE A 114 -1.79 4.64 -1.72
CA PHE A 114 -0.97 5.16 -2.82
C PHE A 114 -1.77 5.24 -4.12
N LEU A 115 -2.49 4.17 -4.48
CA LEU A 115 -3.37 4.14 -5.66
C LEU A 115 -4.48 5.20 -5.57
N ASP A 116 -5.19 5.27 -4.43
CA ASP A 116 -6.22 6.29 -4.18
C ASP A 116 -5.65 7.72 -4.27
N SER A 117 -4.41 7.91 -3.77
CA SER A 117 -3.74 9.22 -3.85
C SER A 117 -3.38 9.59 -5.28
N LEU A 118 -2.93 8.64 -6.11
CA LEU A 118 -2.68 8.88 -7.52
C LEU A 118 -3.97 9.27 -8.24
N GLU A 119 -5.03 8.49 -8.07
CA GLU A 119 -6.34 8.77 -8.66
C GLU A 119 -6.85 10.16 -8.27
N SER A 120 -6.83 10.50 -6.97
CA SER A 120 -7.28 11.81 -6.48
C SER A 120 -6.48 13.00 -7.02
N LYS A 121 -5.31 12.76 -7.60
CA LYS A 121 -4.42 13.75 -8.23
C LYS A 121 -4.47 13.71 -9.75
N GLY A 122 -5.37 12.89 -10.33
CA GLY A 122 -5.49 12.73 -11.77
C GLY A 122 -4.26 12.08 -12.42
N LEU A 123 -3.54 11.27 -11.67
CA LEU A 123 -2.35 10.54 -12.15
C LEU A 123 -2.70 9.09 -12.49
N ASN A 124 -2.10 8.56 -13.53
CA ASN A 124 -2.25 7.16 -13.88
C ASN A 124 -1.74 6.22 -12.78
N PRO A 125 -2.37 5.05 -12.60
CA PRO A 125 -2.02 4.12 -11.55
C PRO A 125 -0.60 3.57 -11.72
N ASN A 126 0.10 3.53 -10.60
CA ASN A 126 1.42 2.92 -10.45
C ASN A 126 1.46 2.21 -9.10
N GLN A 127 2.12 1.07 -9.05
CA GLN A 127 2.29 0.30 -7.83
C GLN A 127 3.65 0.54 -7.22
N VAL A 128 3.74 0.47 -5.90
CA VAL A 128 5.00 0.45 -5.18
C VAL A 128 5.71 -0.88 -5.40
N ILE A 129 7.05 -0.87 -5.35
CA ILE A 129 7.88 -2.09 -5.47
C ILE A 129 8.54 -2.35 -4.12
N VAL A 130 8.27 -3.54 -3.56
CA VAL A 130 8.88 -4.03 -2.32
C VAL A 130 10.23 -4.67 -2.67
N THR A 131 11.31 -4.17 -2.07
CA THR A 131 12.68 -4.56 -2.42
C THR A 131 13.38 -5.42 -1.37
N SER A 132 12.85 -5.47 -0.14
CA SER A 132 13.36 -6.32 0.94
C SER A 132 12.29 -6.55 1.99
N VAL A 133 12.30 -7.73 2.62
CA VAL A 133 11.32 -8.15 3.62
C VAL A 133 12.01 -8.95 4.73
N LEU A 134 11.43 -10.09 5.17
CA LEU A 134 12.00 -10.94 6.21
C LEU A 134 13.39 -11.43 5.80
N ARG A 135 14.37 -11.24 6.68
CA ARG A 135 15.73 -11.81 6.53
C ARG A 135 15.98 -12.88 7.59
N THR A 136 16.53 -13.98 7.18
CA THR A 136 17.09 -14.97 8.11
C THR A 136 18.49 -14.58 8.55
N GLN A 137 19.02 -15.22 9.57
CA GLN A 137 20.42 -14.99 10.00
C GLN A 137 21.40 -15.33 8.85
N ASP A 138 21.10 -16.37 8.07
CA ASP A 138 21.93 -16.74 6.93
C ASP A 138 21.83 -15.72 5.79
N ASP A 139 20.65 -15.10 5.55
CA ASP A 139 20.51 -13.98 4.61
C ASP A 139 21.35 -12.79 5.04
N VAL A 140 21.33 -12.43 6.32
CA VAL A 140 22.14 -11.35 6.88
C VAL A 140 23.64 -11.65 6.72
N LYS A 141 24.09 -12.88 7.01
CA LYS A 141 25.48 -13.29 6.80
C LYS A 141 25.89 -13.17 5.33
N ARG A 142 25.04 -13.64 4.38
CA ARG A 142 25.31 -13.51 2.94
C ARG A 142 25.38 -12.04 2.50
N LEU A 143 24.40 -11.22 2.94
CA LEU A 143 24.37 -9.78 2.63
C LEU A 143 25.66 -9.08 3.12
N ARG A 144 26.11 -9.39 4.32
CA ARG A 144 27.32 -8.76 4.90
C ARG A 144 28.63 -9.11 4.17
N ARG A 145 28.67 -10.24 3.47
CA ARG A 145 29.85 -10.61 2.63
C ARG A 145 30.00 -9.68 1.42
N VAL A 146 28.89 -9.15 0.90
CA VAL A 146 28.86 -8.27 -0.29
C VAL A 146 28.61 -6.80 0.04
N ASN A 147 28.13 -6.52 1.26
CA ASN A 147 27.86 -5.17 1.75
C ASN A 147 28.34 -5.02 3.20
N GLY A 148 29.54 -4.49 3.38
CA GLY A 148 30.14 -4.30 4.70
C GLY A 148 29.38 -3.30 5.61
N ASN A 149 28.47 -2.50 5.06
CA ASN A 149 27.62 -1.59 5.85
C ASN A 149 26.34 -2.27 6.38
N ALA A 150 26.07 -3.52 6.01
CA ALA A 150 24.91 -4.23 6.50
C ALA A 150 25.05 -4.60 7.98
N SER A 151 24.08 -4.22 8.81
CA SER A 151 24.06 -4.52 10.24
C SER A 151 23.90 -6.01 10.49
N ALA A 152 24.67 -6.56 11.44
CA ALA A 152 24.47 -7.90 11.95
C ALA A 152 23.10 -8.03 12.68
N ASN A 153 22.65 -6.95 13.29
CA ASN A 153 21.36 -6.86 13.99
C ASN A 153 20.32 -6.17 13.09
N SER A 154 19.92 -6.87 12.03
CA SER A 154 18.92 -6.32 11.09
C SER A 154 17.50 -6.42 11.67
N VAL A 155 16.75 -5.32 11.65
CA VAL A 155 15.32 -5.31 12.05
C VAL A 155 14.46 -6.15 11.13
N HIS A 156 14.88 -6.41 9.89
CA HIS A 156 14.20 -7.32 8.97
C HIS A 156 14.10 -8.76 9.49
N MET A 157 14.97 -9.17 10.44
CA MET A 157 14.92 -10.52 10.99
C MET A 157 13.65 -10.81 11.81
N PHE A 158 12.88 -9.80 12.16
CA PHE A 158 11.67 -9.93 12.97
C PHE A 158 10.38 -10.02 12.14
N GLY A 159 10.45 -9.90 10.80
CA GLY A 159 9.30 -9.95 9.90
C GLY A 159 8.34 -8.75 9.99
N THR A 160 8.76 -7.69 10.66
CA THR A 160 7.96 -6.47 10.89
C THR A 160 8.31 -5.33 9.95
N THR A 161 9.34 -5.53 9.12
CA THR A 161 10.02 -4.48 8.38
C THR A 161 10.14 -4.86 6.92
N PHE A 162 9.89 -3.89 6.05
CA PHE A 162 10.05 -4.01 4.61
C PHE A 162 10.60 -2.71 4.01
N ASP A 163 11.24 -2.83 2.86
CA ASP A 163 11.77 -1.71 2.10
C ASP A 163 10.93 -1.50 0.84
N ILE A 164 10.54 -0.26 0.56
CA ILE A 164 9.84 0.15 -0.67
C ILE A 164 10.75 1.07 -1.47
N SER A 165 10.96 0.76 -2.75
CA SER A 165 11.70 1.63 -3.67
C SER A 165 11.01 2.99 -3.80
N TYR A 166 11.79 4.07 -3.80
CA TYR A 166 11.30 5.39 -4.22
C TYR A 166 11.92 5.84 -5.56
N LYS A 167 12.69 4.96 -6.20
CA LYS A 167 13.30 5.20 -7.51
C LYS A 167 12.55 4.49 -8.63
N ARG A 168 11.95 3.34 -8.33
CA ARG A 168 11.26 2.48 -9.27
C ARG A 168 9.83 2.24 -8.80
N PHE A 169 8.92 2.26 -9.74
CA PHE A 169 7.50 1.95 -9.57
C PHE A 169 7.07 1.05 -10.71
N HIS A 170 6.03 0.28 -10.51
CA HIS A 170 5.46 -0.56 -11.56
C HIS A 170 4.26 0.16 -12.15
N LYS A 171 4.29 0.46 -13.45
CA LYS A 171 3.17 1.06 -14.17
C LYS A 171 2.07 0.01 -14.30
N VAL A 172 0.85 0.38 -13.95
CA VAL A 172 -0.33 -0.45 -14.21
C VAL A 172 -0.84 -0.08 -15.58
N GLU A 173 -0.86 -1.05 -16.51
CA GLU A 173 -1.35 -0.83 -17.86
C GLU A 173 -2.89 -0.87 -17.90
N ASP A 174 -3.48 -0.15 -18.85
CA ASP A 174 -4.92 -0.17 -19.07
C ASP A 174 -5.36 -1.58 -19.54
N PRO A 175 -6.38 -2.19 -18.91
CA PRO A 175 -6.81 -3.55 -19.25
C PRO A 175 -7.35 -3.68 -20.69
N ASP A 176 -7.81 -2.58 -21.29
CA ASP A 176 -8.26 -2.55 -22.69
C ASP A 176 -7.13 -2.18 -23.66
N GLY A 177 -5.89 -2.04 -23.17
CA GLY A 177 -4.71 -1.72 -24.00
C GLY A 177 -4.66 -0.26 -24.48
N ARG A 178 -5.42 0.66 -23.88
CA ARG A 178 -5.38 2.08 -24.24
C ARG A 178 -4.06 2.70 -23.79
N PRO A 179 -3.44 3.56 -24.62
CA PRO A 179 -2.22 4.26 -24.21
C PRO A 179 -2.42 5.09 -22.94
N MET A 180 -1.55 4.88 -21.96
CA MET A 180 -1.56 5.66 -20.70
C MET A 180 -0.32 6.54 -20.61
N GLN A 181 -0.50 7.79 -20.17
CA GLN A 181 0.60 8.71 -19.96
C GLN A 181 1.50 8.23 -18.80
N ASP A 182 2.80 8.26 -18.99
CA ASP A 182 3.76 7.91 -17.95
C ASP A 182 3.81 8.97 -16.86
N VAL A 183 3.90 8.51 -15.61
CA VAL A 183 4.10 9.36 -14.44
C VAL A 183 5.58 9.29 -14.02
N ARG A 184 6.23 10.45 -13.90
CA ARG A 184 7.65 10.51 -13.52
C ARG A 184 7.88 9.97 -12.11
N SER A 185 8.97 9.21 -11.92
CA SER A 185 9.31 8.63 -10.61
C SER A 185 9.44 9.67 -9.49
N ASP A 186 9.89 10.89 -9.79
CA ASP A 186 9.93 11.97 -8.80
C ASP A 186 8.53 12.38 -8.32
N THR A 187 7.57 12.44 -9.24
CA THR A 187 6.16 12.72 -8.91
C THR A 187 5.57 11.59 -8.05
N LEU A 188 5.79 10.33 -8.45
CA LEU A 188 5.34 9.15 -7.68
C LEU A 188 5.96 9.13 -6.28
N LYS A 189 7.24 9.46 -6.15
CA LYS A 189 7.92 9.59 -4.85
C LYS A 189 7.28 10.67 -3.96
N LEU A 190 6.89 11.82 -4.53
CA LEU A 190 6.19 12.87 -3.78
C LEU A 190 4.86 12.35 -3.24
N VAL A 191 4.03 11.72 -4.09
CA VAL A 191 2.74 11.15 -3.69
C VAL A 191 2.93 10.05 -2.62
N LEU A 192 3.86 9.11 -2.83
CA LEU A 192 4.17 8.08 -1.83
C LEU A 192 4.59 8.71 -0.49
N SER A 193 5.36 9.79 -0.53
CA SER A 193 5.79 10.48 0.70
C SER A 193 4.63 11.10 1.49
N GLU A 194 3.58 11.56 0.83
CA GLU A 194 2.36 12.03 1.49
C GLU A 194 1.66 10.89 2.23
N VAL A 195 1.48 9.75 1.56
CA VAL A 195 0.88 8.54 2.15
C VAL A 195 1.67 8.09 3.38
N LEU A 196 2.98 7.96 3.23
CA LEU A 196 3.87 7.52 4.32
C LEU A 196 3.86 8.49 5.50
N ARG A 197 3.86 9.81 5.25
CA ARG A 197 3.72 10.83 6.29
C ARG A 197 2.42 10.67 7.06
N ASP A 198 1.32 10.43 6.37
CA ASP A 198 0.00 10.36 6.99
C ASP A 198 -0.18 9.05 7.80
N LEU A 199 0.35 7.93 7.31
CA LEU A 199 0.41 6.68 8.08
C LEU A 199 1.32 6.81 9.32
N LYS A 200 2.46 7.49 9.19
CA LYS A 200 3.34 7.78 10.32
C LYS A 200 2.66 8.67 11.37
N LYS A 201 1.91 9.71 10.95
CA LYS A 201 1.13 10.56 11.86
C LYS A 201 0.04 9.78 12.62
N LYS A 202 -0.52 8.74 12.00
CA LYS A 202 -1.45 7.80 12.63
C LYS A 202 -0.75 6.77 13.53
N GLU A 203 0.55 6.91 13.73
CA GLU A 203 1.39 6.04 14.55
C GLU A 203 1.40 4.56 14.12
N LEU A 204 1.16 4.29 12.83
CA LEU A 204 1.12 2.92 12.29
C LEU A 204 2.51 2.36 11.96
N CYS A 205 3.49 3.24 11.75
CA CYS A 205 4.84 2.84 11.36
C CYS A 205 5.93 3.81 11.80
N TYR A 206 7.15 3.29 11.86
CA TYR A 206 8.38 4.05 11.83
C TYR A 206 8.98 4.00 10.43
N ILE A 207 9.59 5.10 9.98
CA ILE A 207 10.09 5.20 8.60
C ILE A 207 11.46 5.87 8.59
N LYS A 208 12.41 5.23 7.88
CA LYS A 208 13.72 5.79 7.62
C LYS A 208 13.94 5.94 6.12
N TYR A 209 14.40 7.12 5.72
CA TYR A 209 14.78 7.42 4.33
C TYR A 209 16.21 6.96 4.07
N GLU A 210 16.38 5.88 3.30
CA GLU A 210 17.67 5.28 2.99
C GLU A 210 18.19 5.78 1.64
N LEU A 211 18.98 6.88 1.68
CA LEU A 211 19.45 7.56 0.47
C LEU A 211 20.31 6.65 -0.43
N LYS A 212 21.24 5.89 0.17
CA LYS A 212 22.17 5.03 -0.59
C LYS A 212 21.44 3.84 -1.24
N GLN A 213 20.45 3.29 -0.55
CA GLN A 213 19.68 2.13 -1.02
C GLN A 213 18.53 2.52 -1.94
N GLY A 214 18.09 3.78 -1.92
CA GLY A 214 17.01 4.26 -2.77
C GLY A 214 15.63 3.75 -2.33
N CYS A 215 15.44 3.50 -1.03
CA CYS A 215 14.19 2.98 -0.47
C CYS A 215 13.74 3.73 0.78
N PHE A 216 12.47 3.61 1.09
CA PHE A 216 11.92 3.86 2.42
C PHE A 216 11.98 2.54 3.21
N HIS A 217 12.67 2.55 4.34
CA HIS A 217 12.75 1.46 5.29
C HIS A 217 11.63 1.63 6.32
N ILE A 218 10.67 0.71 6.34
CA ILE A 218 9.39 0.86 7.05
C ILE A 218 9.22 -0.28 8.03
N THR A 219 8.99 0.04 9.30
CA THR A 219 8.71 -0.94 10.37
C THR A 219 7.31 -0.71 10.93
N ALA A 220 6.46 -1.73 10.98
CA ALA A 220 5.14 -1.66 11.62
C ALA A 220 5.27 -1.39 13.12
N ARG A 221 4.28 -0.62 13.66
CA ARG A 221 4.29 -0.17 15.04
C ARG A 221 3.19 -0.80 15.90
#